data_cdc15ef7be1144cbef78ea2d32c28c9a
#
_entry.id   cdc15ef7be1144cbef78ea2d32c28c9a
#
_cell.length_a   1.000
_cell.length_b   1.000
_cell.length_c   1.000
_cell.angle_alpha   90.00
_cell.angle_beta   90.00
_cell.angle_gamma   90.00
#
_symmetry.space_group_name_H-M   'P 1'
#
loop_
_entity.id
_entity.type
_entity.pdbx_description
1 polymer ?
#
loop_
_entity_poly.entity_id
_entity_poly.type
_entity_poly.pdbx_seq_one_letter_code
_entity_poly.pdbx_strand_id
1 'polypeptide(L)'
;MAKQMERLKELIKERALLYSEEGFTLASGKRSHYYFDLKPVLLDAEGLNLIAECMYEHIKGCNAEYIGGLESGAIPIVAAICMLSWKKGRPMRGFYVRKERKPRGTMKTIEGNLESGAKVVIVEDVTTTGSSVLKAIEEVQKKGCTVVKVISVIEREEGAREKLEGIGVEHHALFVKSDFVGKNEGR
;
A
#
# COMPACT_ATOMS: atom_id res chain seq x y z
N MET A 1 14.33 -2.13 -13.56
CA MET A 1 12.98 -1.52 -13.34
C MET A 1 11.94 -2.01 -14.34
N ALA A 2 12.00 -1.70 -15.64
CA ALA A 2 10.96 -2.10 -16.61
C ALA A 2 10.68 -3.62 -16.63
N LYS A 3 11.72 -4.45 -16.70
CA LYS A 3 11.60 -5.93 -16.68
C LYS A 3 10.98 -6.45 -15.35
N GLN A 4 11.32 -5.82 -14.23
CA GLN A 4 10.75 -6.18 -12.91
C GLN A 4 9.26 -5.82 -12.83
N MET A 5 8.88 -4.64 -13.35
CA MET A 5 7.48 -4.21 -13.42
C MET A 5 6.65 -5.14 -14.30
N GLU A 6 7.18 -5.54 -15.48
CA GLU A 6 6.47 -6.49 -16.35
C GLU A 6 6.28 -7.84 -15.66
N ARG A 7 7.33 -8.39 -15.04
CA ARG A 7 7.24 -9.66 -14.31
C ARG A 7 6.25 -9.57 -13.14
N LEU A 8 6.26 -8.48 -12.38
CA LEU A 8 5.30 -8.26 -11.30
C LEU A 8 3.86 -8.18 -11.83
N LYS A 9 3.65 -7.53 -12.97
CA LYS A 9 2.33 -7.45 -13.62
C LYS A 9 1.81 -8.83 -14.02
N GLU A 10 2.67 -9.70 -14.57
CA GLU A 10 2.34 -11.09 -14.89
C GLU A 10 1.90 -11.86 -13.62
N LEU A 11 2.70 -11.80 -12.55
CA LEU A 11 2.38 -12.47 -11.29
C LEU A 11 1.05 -12.00 -10.69
N ILE A 12 0.76 -10.70 -10.76
CA ILE A 12 -0.51 -10.15 -10.29
C ILE A 12 -1.67 -10.67 -11.13
N LYS A 13 -1.53 -10.72 -12.47
CA LYS A 13 -2.55 -11.28 -13.36
C LYS A 13 -2.83 -12.75 -13.06
N GLU A 14 -1.79 -13.54 -12.84
CA GLU A 14 -1.88 -14.98 -12.64
C GLU A 14 -2.46 -15.34 -11.26
N ARG A 15 -2.15 -14.58 -10.20
CA ARG A 15 -2.37 -15.01 -8.82
C ARG A 15 -3.24 -14.10 -7.98
N ALA A 16 -3.45 -12.85 -8.39
CA ALA A 16 -4.12 -11.83 -7.60
C ALA A 16 -5.35 -11.22 -8.26
N LEU A 17 -5.49 -11.34 -9.58
CA LEU A 17 -6.66 -10.84 -10.30
C LEU A 17 -7.71 -11.94 -10.40
N LEU A 18 -8.85 -11.73 -9.74
CA LEU A 18 -9.99 -12.64 -9.75
C LEU A 18 -11.11 -12.05 -10.61
N TYR A 19 -11.79 -12.89 -11.37
CA TYR A 19 -12.98 -12.56 -12.15
C TYR A 19 -14.18 -13.39 -11.69
N SER A 20 -15.36 -12.78 -11.62
CA SER A 20 -16.63 -13.45 -11.36
C SER A 20 -17.75 -12.81 -12.16
N GLU A 21 -18.54 -13.62 -12.84
CA GLU A 21 -19.76 -13.18 -13.54
C GLU A 21 -20.80 -12.63 -12.58
N GLU A 22 -20.90 -13.21 -11.37
CA GLU A 22 -21.81 -12.72 -10.33
C GLU A 22 -21.34 -11.43 -9.68
N GLY A 23 -20.04 -11.07 -9.86
CA GLY A 23 -19.41 -9.90 -9.28
C GLY A 23 -19.08 -10.02 -7.79
N PHE A 24 -18.13 -9.21 -7.35
CA PHE A 24 -17.70 -9.05 -5.97
C PHE A 24 -18.31 -7.78 -5.37
N THR A 25 -18.74 -7.85 -4.12
CA THR A 25 -19.05 -6.63 -3.36
C THR A 25 -17.77 -6.08 -2.76
N LEU A 26 -17.40 -4.87 -3.15
CA LEU A 26 -16.19 -4.19 -2.70
C LEU A 26 -16.38 -3.54 -1.34
N ALA A 27 -15.30 -3.17 -0.67
CA ALA A 27 -15.33 -2.43 0.59
C ALA A 27 -16.08 -1.07 0.48
N SER A 28 -16.16 -0.51 -0.73
CA SER A 28 -16.95 0.69 -1.04
C SER A 28 -18.46 0.44 -1.14
N GLY A 29 -18.92 -0.82 -1.07
CA GLY A 29 -20.30 -1.22 -1.33
C GLY A 29 -20.64 -1.38 -2.82
N LYS A 30 -19.77 -0.98 -3.72
CA LYS A 30 -19.96 -1.13 -5.18
C LYS A 30 -19.76 -2.58 -5.60
N ARG A 31 -20.44 -3.00 -6.68
CA ARG A 31 -20.17 -4.30 -7.35
C ARG A 31 -19.12 -4.13 -8.43
N SER A 32 -18.27 -5.15 -8.59
CA SER A 32 -17.27 -5.23 -9.65
C SER A 32 -17.09 -6.69 -10.06
N HIS A 33 -16.94 -6.97 -11.35
CA HIS A 33 -16.60 -8.31 -11.82
C HIS A 33 -15.14 -8.70 -11.53
N TYR A 34 -14.30 -7.73 -11.15
CA TYR A 34 -12.88 -7.93 -10.87
C TYR A 34 -12.57 -7.61 -9.41
N TYR A 35 -11.77 -8.48 -8.79
CA TYR A 35 -11.25 -8.29 -7.45
C TYR A 35 -9.74 -8.53 -7.42
N PHE A 36 -8.99 -7.66 -6.75
CA PHE A 36 -7.56 -7.83 -6.55
C PHE A 36 -7.30 -8.35 -5.13
N ASP A 37 -6.92 -9.61 -5.00
CA ASP A 37 -6.37 -10.17 -3.76
C ASP A 37 -4.85 -10.31 -3.90
N LEU A 38 -4.11 -9.35 -3.39
CA LEU A 38 -2.65 -9.35 -3.47
C LEU A 38 -1.96 -10.30 -2.49
N LYS A 39 -2.68 -10.89 -1.53
CA LYS A 39 -2.07 -11.77 -0.52
C LYS A 39 -1.25 -12.93 -1.11
N PRO A 40 -1.71 -13.63 -2.17
CA PRO A 40 -0.90 -14.66 -2.80
C PRO A 40 0.44 -14.16 -3.38
N VAL A 41 0.50 -12.90 -3.82
CA VAL A 41 1.73 -12.27 -4.35
C VAL A 41 2.58 -11.69 -3.22
N LEU A 42 1.95 -11.11 -2.19
CA LEU A 42 2.62 -10.56 -1.01
C LEU A 42 3.27 -11.62 -0.12
N LEU A 43 2.78 -12.85 -0.16
CA LEU A 43 3.29 -13.98 0.62
C LEU A 43 4.15 -14.94 -0.23
N ASP A 44 4.41 -14.57 -1.49
CA ASP A 44 5.34 -15.27 -2.38
C ASP A 44 6.70 -14.56 -2.38
N ALA A 45 7.79 -15.32 -2.39
CA ALA A 45 9.13 -14.79 -2.27
C ALA A 45 9.52 -13.90 -3.47
N GLU A 46 9.17 -14.32 -4.71
CA GLU A 46 9.42 -13.53 -5.92
C GLU A 46 8.54 -12.29 -5.93
N GLY A 47 7.24 -12.46 -5.68
CA GLY A 47 6.25 -11.38 -5.70
C GLY A 47 6.57 -10.27 -4.70
N LEU A 48 6.82 -10.64 -3.45
CA LEU A 48 7.15 -9.66 -2.40
C LEU A 48 8.48 -8.94 -2.68
N ASN A 49 9.49 -9.66 -3.18
CA ASN A 49 10.77 -9.04 -3.55
C ASN A 49 10.58 -8.01 -4.67
N LEU A 50 9.82 -8.34 -5.73
CA LEU A 50 9.55 -7.43 -6.84
C LEU A 50 8.76 -6.20 -6.37
N ILE A 51 7.74 -6.38 -5.52
CA ILE A 51 7.00 -5.26 -4.92
C ILE A 51 7.94 -4.34 -4.14
N ALA A 52 8.77 -4.91 -3.26
CA ALA A 52 9.69 -4.12 -2.45
C ALA A 52 10.70 -3.35 -3.30
N GLU A 53 11.32 -3.98 -4.29
CA GLU A 53 12.28 -3.34 -5.20
C GLU A 53 11.61 -2.20 -6.00
N CYS A 54 10.44 -2.46 -6.59
CA CYS A 54 9.72 -1.45 -7.38
C CYS A 54 9.27 -0.26 -6.51
N MET A 55 8.69 -0.52 -5.32
CA MET A 55 8.29 0.57 -4.41
C MET A 55 9.49 1.35 -3.88
N TYR A 56 10.59 0.65 -3.53
CA TYR A 56 11.79 1.30 -3.01
C TYR A 56 12.36 2.32 -4.00
N GLU A 57 12.36 2.03 -5.30
CA GLU A 57 12.83 2.97 -6.33
C GLU A 57 12.05 4.30 -6.32
N HIS A 58 10.76 4.27 -5.98
CA HIS A 58 9.90 5.47 -5.90
C HIS A 58 10.02 6.24 -4.57
N ILE A 59 10.54 5.59 -3.52
CA ILE A 59 10.64 6.20 -2.19
C ILE A 59 12.06 6.52 -1.75
N LYS A 60 13.09 5.93 -2.38
CA LYS A 60 14.51 6.14 -2.02
C LYS A 60 14.95 7.62 -2.06
N GLY A 61 14.27 8.46 -2.85
CA GLY A 61 14.49 9.90 -2.94
C GLY A 61 13.70 10.73 -1.91
N CYS A 62 12.70 10.13 -1.25
CA CYS A 62 11.92 10.82 -0.25
C CYS A 62 12.74 11.07 1.02
N ASN A 63 12.58 12.25 1.61
CA ASN A 63 13.15 12.56 2.90
C ASN A 63 12.24 11.97 4.01
N ALA A 64 12.20 10.62 4.10
CA ALA A 64 11.45 9.87 5.09
C ALA A 64 12.36 8.87 5.79
N GLU A 65 12.19 8.75 7.10
CA GLU A 65 12.92 7.82 7.97
C GLU A 65 12.10 6.57 8.28
N TYR A 66 10.79 6.67 8.10
CA TYR A 66 9.84 5.62 8.45
C TYR A 66 8.94 5.25 7.28
N ILE A 67 8.54 3.98 7.28
CA ILE A 67 7.57 3.42 6.34
C ILE A 67 6.53 2.62 7.11
N GLY A 68 5.26 2.78 6.75
CA GLY A 68 4.18 2.06 7.41
C GLY A 68 2.88 2.09 6.63
N GLY A 69 1.83 1.51 7.19
CA GLY A 69 0.50 1.49 6.58
C GLY A 69 -0.51 0.76 7.46
N LEU A 70 -1.75 0.62 7.00
CA LEU A 70 -2.79 -0.07 7.75
C LEU A 70 -2.62 -1.60 7.65
N GLU A 71 -2.76 -2.32 8.79
CA GLU A 71 -2.81 -3.79 8.75
C GLU A 71 -3.98 -4.28 7.88
N SER A 72 -3.89 -5.44 7.20
CA SER A 72 -2.80 -6.41 7.17
C SER A 72 -1.95 -6.30 5.90
N GLY A 73 -2.46 -5.72 4.79
CA GLY A 73 -1.79 -5.70 3.49
C GLY A 73 -0.46 -4.95 3.49
N ALA A 74 -0.35 -3.88 4.28
CA ALA A 74 0.88 -3.11 4.40
C ALA A 74 2.01 -3.86 5.13
N ILE A 75 1.70 -4.78 6.06
CA ILE A 75 2.71 -5.39 6.93
C ILE A 75 3.84 -6.11 6.16
N PRO A 76 3.56 -7.04 5.22
CA PRO A 76 4.62 -7.70 4.47
C PRO A 76 5.44 -6.71 3.63
N ILE A 77 4.80 -5.70 3.03
CA ILE A 77 5.48 -4.66 2.24
C ILE A 77 6.45 -3.88 3.11
N VAL A 78 6.01 -3.42 4.29
CA VAL A 78 6.83 -2.70 5.26
C VAL A 78 8.05 -3.52 5.65
N ALA A 79 7.86 -4.78 6.04
CA ALA A 79 8.95 -5.67 6.45
C ALA A 79 9.98 -5.87 5.33
N ALA A 80 9.51 -6.09 4.09
CA ALA A 80 10.39 -6.28 2.94
C ALA A 80 11.19 -5.02 2.60
N ILE A 81 10.56 -3.84 2.62
CA ILE A 81 11.23 -2.57 2.36
C ILE A 81 12.22 -2.22 3.47
N CYS A 82 11.92 -2.49 4.73
CA CYS A 82 12.88 -2.31 5.84
C CYS A 82 14.14 -3.14 5.60
N MET A 83 13.98 -4.42 5.28
CA MET A 83 15.11 -5.31 4.97
C MET A 83 15.90 -4.84 3.74
N LEU A 84 15.19 -4.45 2.66
CA LEU A 84 15.81 -3.99 1.43
C LEU A 84 16.58 -2.68 1.65
N SER A 85 15.97 -1.71 2.34
CA SER A 85 16.58 -0.41 2.64
C SER A 85 17.88 -0.54 3.45
N TRP A 86 17.93 -1.48 4.40
CA TRP A 86 19.15 -1.84 5.12
C TRP A 86 20.24 -2.34 4.16
N LYS A 87 19.91 -3.29 3.28
CA LYS A 87 20.85 -3.83 2.29
C LYS A 87 21.35 -2.77 1.30
N LYS A 88 20.53 -1.77 1.01
CA LYS A 88 20.88 -0.64 0.14
C LYS A 88 21.64 0.49 0.86
N GLY A 89 21.97 0.32 2.16
CA GLY A 89 22.74 1.29 2.94
C GLY A 89 21.96 2.55 3.36
N ARG A 90 20.64 2.56 3.23
CA ARG A 90 19.76 3.66 3.63
C ARG A 90 18.56 3.13 4.43
N PRO A 91 18.78 2.68 5.67
CA PRO A 91 17.78 1.98 6.44
C PRO A 91 16.56 2.85 6.75
N MET A 92 15.38 2.30 6.51
CA MET A 92 14.09 2.83 6.94
C MET A 92 13.54 1.98 8.08
N ARG A 93 12.86 2.61 9.05
CA ARG A 93 12.22 1.94 10.18
C ARG A 93 10.76 1.67 9.86
N GLY A 94 10.26 0.49 10.21
CA GLY A 94 8.88 0.07 9.94
C GLY A 94 7.94 0.35 11.11
N PHE A 95 6.69 0.65 10.78
CA PHE A 95 5.55 0.65 11.69
C PHE A 95 4.31 0.13 10.96
N TYR A 96 3.26 -0.21 11.69
CA TYR A 96 1.94 -0.39 11.09
C TYR A 96 0.85 0.17 11.99
N VAL A 97 -0.26 0.56 11.36
CA VAL A 97 -1.46 1.05 12.03
C VAL A 97 -2.46 -0.09 12.10
N ARG A 98 -3.06 -0.27 13.27
CA ARG A 98 -4.08 -1.29 13.51
C ARG A 98 -5.45 -0.82 12.99
N LYS A 99 -6.23 -1.75 12.47
CA LYS A 99 -7.63 -1.49 12.14
C LYS A 99 -8.47 -1.15 13.35
N GLU A 100 -8.17 -1.81 14.48
CA GLU A 100 -8.85 -1.59 15.75
C GLU A 100 -7.84 -1.44 16.90
N ARG A 101 -8.19 -0.65 17.90
CA ARG A 101 -7.39 -0.56 19.13
C ARG A 101 -7.33 -1.91 19.83
N LYS A 102 -6.19 -2.26 20.39
CA LYS A 102 -6.11 -3.41 21.30
C LYS A 102 -7.06 -3.20 22.47
N PRO A 103 -7.94 -4.16 22.78
CA PRO A 103 -8.83 -4.06 23.92
C PRO A 103 -8.09 -4.19 25.26
N ARG A 104 -6.84 -4.63 25.24
CA ARG A 104 -6.00 -4.86 26.44
C ARG A 104 -4.54 -4.49 26.15
N GLY A 105 -3.76 -4.25 27.21
CA GLY A 105 -2.34 -3.91 27.14
C GLY A 105 -2.11 -2.43 26.85
N THR A 106 -1.21 -2.09 25.92
CA THR A 106 -0.77 -0.71 25.66
C THR A 106 -1.82 0.17 24.98
N MET A 107 -2.96 -0.37 24.56
CA MET A 107 -4.05 0.31 23.79
C MET A 107 -3.55 1.16 22.59
N LYS A 108 -2.36 0.84 22.09
CA LYS A 108 -1.75 1.56 20.95
C LYS A 108 -2.48 1.23 19.66
N THR A 109 -2.64 2.25 18.81
CA THR A 109 -3.12 2.12 17.42
C THR A 109 -1.96 1.95 16.43
N ILE A 110 -0.75 2.34 16.82
CA ILE A 110 0.47 2.20 16.01
C ILE A 110 1.41 1.23 16.72
N GLU A 111 1.86 0.21 15.99
CA GLU A 111 2.88 -0.75 16.41
C GLU A 111 4.20 -0.45 15.70
N GLY A 112 5.33 -0.75 16.36
CA GLY A 112 6.67 -0.34 15.94
C GLY A 112 7.14 0.88 16.72
N ASN A 113 8.33 1.38 16.34
CA ASN A 113 9.00 2.46 17.09
C ASN A 113 8.90 3.82 16.37
N LEU A 114 7.70 4.18 15.90
CA LEU A 114 7.49 5.47 15.25
C LEU A 114 7.70 6.60 16.26
N GLU A 115 8.66 7.48 15.96
CA GLU A 115 8.97 8.67 16.76
C GLU A 115 8.03 9.83 16.39
N SER A 116 7.69 10.67 17.38
CA SER A 116 6.90 11.90 17.15
C SER A 116 7.65 12.88 16.23
N GLY A 117 6.94 13.55 15.34
CA GLY A 117 7.53 14.53 14.42
C GLY A 117 8.24 13.93 13.20
N ALA A 118 8.32 12.60 13.11
CA ALA A 118 9.00 11.92 12.00
C ALA A 118 8.31 12.13 10.65
N LYS A 119 9.11 12.05 9.58
CA LYS A 119 8.61 12.00 8.20
C LYS A 119 8.42 10.54 7.78
N VAL A 120 7.24 10.22 7.26
CA VAL A 120 6.85 8.87 6.95
C VAL A 120 6.36 8.71 5.51
N VAL A 121 6.57 7.51 4.95
CA VAL A 121 5.88 7.02 3.75
C VAL A 121 4.80 6.04 4.18
N ILE A 122 3.60 6.18 3.61
CA ILE A 122 2.51 5.20 3.80
C ILE A 122 2.47 4.27 2.60
N VAL A 123 2.38 2.97 2.87
CA VAL A 123 2.23 1.93 1.84
C VAL A 123 0.89 1.21 1.97
N GLU A 124 0.37 0.76 0.84
CA GLU A 124 -0.85 -0.06 0.76
C GLU A 124 -0.71 -1.11 -0.33
N ASP A 125 -1.38 -2.23 -0.19
CA ASP A 125 -1.46 -3.23 -1.26
C ASP A 125 -2.43 -2.78 -2.36
N VAL A 126 -3.70 -2.52 -2.03
CA VAL A 126 -4.72 -2.06 -2.98
C VAL A 126 -5.45 -0.85 -2.44
N THR A 127 -5.37 0.27 -3.14
CA THR A 127 -6.20 1.45 -2.86
C THR A 127 -7.47 1.43 -3.72
N THR A 128 -8.63 1.58 -3.06
CA THR A 128 -9.94 1.77 -3.69
C THR A 128 -10.40 3.21 -3.54
N THR A 129 -11.08 3.49 -2.44
CA THR A 129 -11.56 4.83 -2.07
C THR A 129 -10.57 5.60 -1.21
N GLY A 130 -9.44 4.99 -0.85
CA GLY A 130 -8.41 5.58 0.02
C GLY A 130 -8.72 5.53 1.53
N SER A 131 -9.85 4.93 1.96
CA SER A 131 -10.26 4.96 3.37
C SER A 131 -9.24 4.34 4.33
N SER A 132 -8.61 3.21 3.94
CA SER A 132 -7.54 2.56 4.73
C SER A 132 -6.33 3.48 4.88
N VAL A 133 -5.90 4.08 3.77
CA VAL A 133 -4.75 4.98 3.72
C VAL A 133 -5.02 6.24 4.56
N LEU A 134 -6.22 6.85 4.42
CA LEU A 134 -6.62 8.03 5.20
C LEU A 134 -6.61 7.74 6.70
N LYS A 135 -7.11 6.56 7.11
CA LYS A 135 -7.04 6.13 8.52
C LYS A 135 -5.60 6.02 9.01
N ALA A 136 -4.68 5.47 8.20
CA ALA A 136 -3.28 5.42 8.57
C ALA A 136 -2.66 6.82 8.67
N ILE A 137 -2.98 7.71 7.74
CA ILE A 137 -2.53 9.12 7.75
C ILE A 137 -3.00 9.83 9.02
N GLU A 138 -4.29 9.73 9.37
CA GLU A 138 -4.84 10.34 10.59
C GLU A 138 -4.11 9.88 11.86
N GLU A 139 -3.85 8.59 12.00
CA GLU A 139 -3.19 8.06 13.18
C GLU A 139 -1.72 8.52 13.30
N VAL A 140 -0.98 8.62 12.19
CA VAL A 140 0.40 9.13 12.24
C VAL A 140 0.44 10.64 12.44
N GLN A 141 -0.53 11.39 11.92
CA GLN A 141 -0.66 12.84 12.14
C GLN A 141 -1.02 13.16 13.60
N LYS A 142 -1.87 12.35 14.27
CA LYS A 142 -2.13 12.46 15.72
C LYS A 142 -0.85 12.33 16.55
N LYS A 143 0.16 11.64 16.02
CA LYS A 143 1.49 11.51 16.64
C LYS A 143 2.45 12.65 16.25
N GLY A 144 1.97 13.65 15.52
CA GLY A 144 2.77 14.78 15.02
C GLY A 144 3.67 14.44 13.83
N CYS A 145 3.50 13.26 13.21
CA CYS A 145 4.29 12.86 12.05
C CYS A 145 3.77 13.52 10.76
N THR A 146 4.66 13.68 9.78
CA THR A 146 4.34 14.21 8.45
C THR A 146 4.38 13.09 7.42
N VAL A 147 3.27 12.87 6.70
CA VAL A 147 3.23 11.94 5.57
C VAL A 147 3.77 12.66 4.34
N VAL A 148 4.88 12.16 3.79
CA VAL A 148 5.55 12.78 2.62
C VAL A 148 5.12 12.14 1.31
N LYS A 149 4.65 10.90 1.33
CA LYS A 149 4.16 10.16 0.16
C LYS A 149 3.29 8.99 0.58
N VAL A 150 2.32 8.66 -0.25
CA VAL A 150 1.62 7.38 -0.26
C VAL A 150 2.03 6.59 -1.49
N ILE A 151 2.29 5.29 -1.34
CA ILE A 151 2.54 4.40 -2.47
C ILE A 151 1.75 3.11 -2.31
N SER A 152 1.04 2.70 -3.37
CA SER A 152 0.30 1.45 -3.42
C SER A 152 0.79 0.54 -4.54
N VAL A 153 0.57 -0.77 -4.42
CA VAL A 153 0.84 -1.70 -5.51
C VAL A 153 -0.19 -1.48 -6.61
N ILE A 154 -1.48 -1.45 -6.25
CA ILE A 154 -2.57 -1.21 -7.21
C ILE A 154 -3.47 -0.08 -6.73
N GLU A 155 -3.83 0.82 -7.65
CA GLU A 155 -4.92 1.78 -7.52
C GLU A 155 -6.10 1.34 -8.37
N ARG A 156 -7.29 1.27 -7.78
CA ARG A 156 -8.49 0.80 -8.47
C ARG A 156 -9.25 1.86 -9.25
N GLU A 157 -8.74 3.09 -9.32
CA GLU A 157 -9.37 4.23 -10.02
C GLU A 157 -10.78 4.54 -9.46
N GLU A 158 -10.93 4.46 -8.12
CA GLU A 158 -12.21 4.67 -7.42
C GLU A 158 -12.18 5.91 -6.48
N GLY A 159 -11.34 6.90 -6.80
CA GLY A 159 -11.30 8.20 -6.12
C GLY A 159 -10.31 8.31 -4.97
N ALA A 160 -9.38 7.34 -4.79
CA ALA A 160 -8.34 7.43 -3.77
C ALA A 160 -7.35 8.57 -4.06
N ARG A 161 -6.95 8.72 -5.32
CA ARG A 161 -5.98 9.73 -5.75
C ARG A 161 -6.48 11.14 -5.47
N GLU A 162 -7.70 11.45 -5.90
CA GLU A 162 -8.31 12.77 -5.73
C GLU A 162 -8.44 13.14 -4.25
N LYS A 163 -8.79 12.18 -3.39
CA LYS A 163 -8.87 12.41 -1.94
C LYS A 163 -7.53 12.70 -1.30
N LEU A 164 -6.49 11.97 -1.70
CA LEU A 164 -5.13 12.15 -1.16
C LEU A 164 -4.51 13.47 -1.65
N GLU A 165 -4.68 13.81 -2.92
CA GLU A 165 -4.27 15.10 -3.48
C GLU A 165 -5.03 16.26 -2.80
N GLY A 166 -6.32 16.08 -2.50
CA GLY A 166 -7.15 17.07 -1.79
C GLY A 166 -6.66 17.40 -0.38
N ILE A 167 -5.90 16.52 0.26
CA ILE A 167 -5.23 16.77 1.56
C ILE A 167 -3.73 17.09 1.42
N GLY A 168 -3.24 17.34 0.18
CA GLY A 168 -1.86 17.70 -0.11
C GLY A 168 -0.85 16.55 0.01
N VAL A 169 -1.29 15.28 -0.09
CA VAL A 169 -0.43 14.11 -0.04
C VAL A 169 -0.28 13.48 -1.42
N GLU A 170 0.96 13.39 -1.91
CA GLU A 170 1.27 12.73 -3.18
C GLU A 170 0.95 11.24 -3.09
N HIS A 171 0.16 10.72 -4.05
CA HIS A 171 -0.09 9.29 -4.21
C HIS A 171 0.53 8.77 -5.50
N HIS A 172 1.31 7.70 -5.38
CA HIS A 172 1.85 6.94 -6.50
C HIS A 172 1.37 5.49 -6.41
N ALA A 173 0.93 4.92 -7.52
CA ALA A 173 0.63 3.49 -7.63
C ALA A 173 1.58 2.84 -8.63
N LEU A 174 2.05 1.62 -8.35
CA LEU A 174 2.85 0.86 -9.31
C LEU A 174 2.01 0.50 -10.53
N PHE A 175 0.73 0.18 -10.31
CA PHE A 175 -0.24 -0.13 -11.35
C PHE A 175 -1.59 0.51 -11.05
N VAL A 176 -2.37 0.73 -12.11
CA VAL A 176 -3.79 1.08 -12.00
C VAL A 176 -4.65 -0.08 -12.50
N LYS A 177 -5.93 -0.14 -12.10
CA LYS A 177 -6.87 -1.18 -12.52
C LYS A 177 -6.89 -1.33 -14.04
N SER A 178 -6.90 -0.22 -14.80
CA SER A 178 -6.93 -0.21 -16.26
C SER A 178 -5.68 -0.80 -16.93
N ASP A 179 -4.59 -1.06 -16.19
CA ASP A 179 -3.43 -1.83 -16.68
C ASP A 179 -3.73 -3.33 -16.86
N PHE A 180 -4.75 -3.84 -16.17
CA PHE A 180 -5.08 -5.26 -16.10
C PHE A 180 -6.37 -5.60 -16.84
N VAL A 181 -7.36 -4.71 -16.81
CA VAL A 181 -8.69 -4.89 -17.38
C VAL A 181 -9.03 -3.72 -18.28
N GLY A 182 -9.72 -3.97 -19.40
CA GLY A 182 -10.08 -2.91 -20.36
C GLY A 182 -10.87 -1.79 -19.67
N LYS A 183 -10.66 -0.55 -20.13
CA LYS A 183 -11.34 0.65 -19.56
C LYS A 183 -12.87 0.56 -19.56
N ASN A 184 -13.46 -0.29 -20.41
CA ASN A 184 -14.91 -0.46 -20.55
C ASN A 184 -15.50 -1.66 -19.79
N GLU A 185 -14.69 -2.50 -19.15
CA GLU A 185 -15.12 -3.74 -18.48
C GLU A 185 -15.38 -3.57 -16.98
N GLY A 186 -15.49 -2.37 -16.50
CA GLY A 186 -15.61 -2.07 -15.06
C GLY A 186 -16.82 -1.21 -14.68
N ARG A 187 -17.85 -1.12 -15.55
CA ARG A 187 -19.11 -0.44 -15.21
C ARG A 187 -20.22 -1.44 -14.95
#